data_da8becc203bad7e1f9a937c5b3932ea7
#
_entry.id   da8becc203bad7e1f9a937c5b3932ea7
#
_cell.length_a   1.000
_cell.length_b   1.000
_cell.length_c   1.000
_cell.angle_alpha   90.00
_cell.angle_beta   90.00
_cell.angle_gamma   90.00
#
_symmetry.space_group_name_H-M   'P 1'
#
loop_
_entity.id
_entity.type
_entity.pdbx_description
1 polymer ?
#
loop_
_entity_poly.entity_id
_entity_poly.type
_entity_poly.pdbx_seq_one_letter_code
_entity_poly.pdbx_strand_id
1 'polypeptide(L)'
;MACVVSWNCRSLRSKVCRIKDLIYEVHRVCIALQETYLKPADIAKLKRCSLVRKDNENESGRASGGVALLVSHDTPSSVITLHTNLQAVAVRVMFSNLVTVCTLYFPPSTSVDERDLNRLVDELPTPFIILGDFNGHSPLWGSKNTNLRGRQIEEFVNTHSLCLLNNGEDTYFHQRSRTFLNQVRFAPGIIWSLSFRSRVTPKWMSVI
;
A
#
# COMPACT_ATOMS: atom_id res chain seq x y z
N MET A 1 -14.73 -12.96 5.32
CA MET A 1 -14.02 -11.83 5.98
C MET A 1 -13.38 -11.02 4.87
N ALA A 2 -13.45 -9.70 4.89
CA ALA A 2 -12.77 -8.85 3.92
C ALA A 2 -11.35 -8.57 4.44
N CYS A 3 -10.36 -8.55 3.55
CA CYS A 3 -8.96 -8.39 3.91
C CYS A 3 -8.29 -7.34 3.02
N VAL A 4 -7.49 -6.49 3.63
CA VAL A 4 -6.59 -5.58 2.92
C VAL A 4 -5.15 -5.94 3.29
N VAL A 5 -4.31 -6.10 2.27
CA VAL A 5 -2.90 -6.47 2.44
C VAL A 5 -2.05 -5.37 1.83
N SER A 6 -1.00 -4.93 2.52
CA SER A 6 0.02 -4.05 1.96
C SER A 6 1.37 -4.75 1.88
N TRP A 7 2.05 -4.65 0.73
CA TRP A 7 3.31 -5.37 0.49
C TRP A 7 4.22 -4.63 -0.49
N ASN A 8 5.39 -4.19 -0.01
CA ASN A 8 6.48 -3.82 -0.91
C ASN A 8 7.06 -5.10 -1.55
N CYS A 9 6.67 -5.37 -2.79
CA CYS A 9 6.94 -6.65 -3.44
C CYS A 9 8.31 -6.71 -4.15
N ARG A 10 9.00 -5.59 -4.29
CA ARG A 10 10.29 -5.51 -5.00
C ARG A 10 10.30 -6.32 -6.30
N SER A 11 9.45 -5.94 -7.23
CA SER A 11 9.12 -6.59 -8.49
C SER A 11 7.92 -7.55 -8.45
N LEU A 12 6.82 -7.08 -9.02
CA LEU A 12 5.59 -7.88 -9.18
C LEU A 12 5.83 -9.19 -9.94
N ARG A 13 6.65 -9.13 -11.01
CA ARG A 13 6.93 -10.31 -11.86
C ARG A 13 7.49 -11.49 -11.07
N SER A 14 8.39 -11.23 -10.13
CA SER A 14 9.01 -12.28 -9.30
C SER A 14 8.08 -12.82 -8.20
N LYS A 15 6.95 -12.16 -7.94
CA LYS A 15 6.03 -12.46 -6.84
C LYS A 15 4.66 -12.99 -7.28
N VAL A 16 4.44 -13.12 -8.59
CA VAL A 16 3.13 -13.54 -9.16
C VAL A 16 2.61 -14.83 -8.54
N CYS A 17 3.45 -15.84 -8.32
CA CYS A 17 3.01 -17.10 -7.70
C CYS A 17 2.48 -16.86 -6.28
N ARG A 18 3.23 -16.13 -5.45
CA ARG A 18 2.83 -15.81 -4.08
C ARG A 18 1.54 -14.98 -4.01
N ILE A 19 1.38 -14.04 -4.94
CA ILE A 19 0.15 -13.23 -5.03
C ILE A 19 -1.04 -14.11 -5.43
N LYS A 20 -0.84 -15.06 -6.32
CA LYS A 20 -1.90 -16.03 -6.67
C LYS A 20 -2.30 -16.87 -5.46
N ASP A 21 -1.34 -17.40 -4.71
CA ASP A 21 -1.63 -18.18 -3.50
C ASP A 21 -2.47 -17.35 -2.53
N LEU A 22 -2.09 -16.10 -2.27
CA LEU A 22 -2.82 -15.19 -1.39
C LEU A 22 -4.26 -14.92 -1.88
N ILE A 23 -4.46 -14.72 -3.21
CA ILE A 23 -5.78 -14.52 -3.80
C ILE A 23 -6.66 -15.77 -3.63
N TYR A 24 -6.07 -16.97 -3.69
CA TYR A 24 -6.82 -18.22 -3.49
C TYR A 24 -7.19 -18.44 -2.02
N GLU A 25 -6.35 -18.05 -1.09
CA GLU A 25 -6.58 -18.21 0.35
C GLU A 25 -7.59 -17.19 0.89
N VAL A 26 -7.63 -15.98 0.31
CA VAL A 26 -8.47 -14.88 0.79
C VAL A 26 -9.45 -14.44 -0.29
N HIS A 27 -10.75 -14.79 -0.15
CA HIS A 27 -11.74 -14.53 -1.18
C HIS A 27 -12.07 -13.05 -1.30
N ARG A 28 -12.18 -12.19 -0.53
CA ARG A 28 -12.47 -10.76 -0.68
C ARG A 28 -11.24 -9.94 -0.30
N VAL A 29 -10.31 -9.82 -1.23
CA VAL A 29 -9.02 -9.22 -0.96
C VAL A 29 -8.78 -7.97 -1.80
N CYS A 30 -8.20 -6.96 -1.16
CA CYS A 30 -7.54 -5.84 -1.82
C CYS A 30 -6.06 -5.86 -1.42
N ILE A 31 -5.17 -6.00 -2.41
CA ILE A 31 -3.73 -6.06 -2.18
C ILE A 31 -3.09 -4.79 -2.71
N ALA A 32 -2.49 -4.02 -1.80
CA ALA A 32 -1.71 -2.83 -2.09
C ALA A 32 -0.25 -3.21 -2.29
N LEU A 33 0.29 -2.96 -3.46
CA LEU A 33 1.66 -3.31 -3.83
C LEU A 33 2.49 -2.06 -4.07
N GLN A 34 3.72 -2.07 -3.56
CA GLN A 34 4.73 -1.05 -3.81
C GLN A 34 5.94 -1.69 -4.48
N GLU A 35 6.74 -0.89 -5.17
CA GLU A 35 7.89 -1.32 -5.97
C GLU A 35 7.53 -2.43 -6.98
N THR A 36 6.48 -2.20 -7.77
CA THR A 36 6.02 -3.18 -8.77
C THR A 36 7.04 -3.41 -9.88
N TYR A 37 7.87 -2.41 -10.17
CA TYR A 37 8.84 -2.38 -11.26
C TYR A 37 8.23 -2.82 -12.61
N LEU A 38 6.99 -2.39 -12.85
CA LEU A 38 6.34 -2.56 -14.15
C LEU A 38 6.58 -1.33 -15.03
N LYS A 39 6.62 -1.55 -16.33
CA LYS A 39 6.59 -0.51 -17.35
C LYS A 39 5.20 -0.39 -17.95
N PRO A 40 4.84 0.75 -18.54
CA PRO A 40 3.54 0.93 -19.19
C PRO A 40 3.22 -0.15 -20.26
N ALA A 41 4.23 -0.61 -20.97
CA ALA A 41 4.10 -1.68 -21.97
C ALA A 41 3.95 -3.09 -21.39
N ASP A 42 4.15 -3.27 -20.08
CA ASP A 42 4.08 -4.60 -19.46
C ASP A 42 2.64 -5.07 -19.31
N ILE A 43 2.38 -6.28 -19.81
CA ILE A 43 1.10 -6.95 -19.62
C ILE A 43 1.14 -7.72 -18.30
N ALA A 44 0.49 -7.19 -17.27
CA ALA A 44 0.37 -7.84 -15.97
C ALA A 44 -1.11 -8.23 -15.77
N LYS A 45 -1.46 -9.47 -16.06
CA LYS A 45 -2.80 -10.02 -15.83
C LYS A 45 -2.75 -11.06 -14.71
N LEU A 46 -3.52 -10.82 -13.67
CA LEU A 46 -3.75 -11.78 -12.60
C LEU A 46 -5.20 -12.26 -12.70
N LYS A 47 -5.38 -13.58 -12.81
CA LYS A 47 -6.72 -14.17 -12.88
C LYS A 47 -7.51 -13.80 -11.61
N ARG A 48 -8.81 -13.51 -11.77
CA ARG A 48 -9.75 -13.20 -10.70
C ARG A 48 -9.51 -11.86 -9.99
N CYS A 49 -8.63 -11.00 -10.51
CA CYS A 49 -8.38 -9.67 -9.94
C CYS A 49 -8.33 -8.61 -11.03
N SER A 50 -8.87 -7.45 -10.70
CA SER A 50 -8.61 -6.19 -11.39
C SER A 50 -7.31 -5.58 -10.88
N LEU A 51 -6.49 -5.06 -11.80
CA LEU A 51 -5.23 -4.39 -11.49
C LEU A 51 -5.35 -2.90 -11.84
N VAL A 52 -5.26 -2.06 -10.82
CA VAL A 52 -5.13 -0.60 -10.96
C VAL A 52 -3.70 -0.23 -10.58
N ARG A 53 -2.98 0.45 -11.48
CA ARG A 53 -1.54 0.69 -11.28
C ARG A 53 -1.10 2.07 -11.77
N LYS A 54 -0.02 2.56 -11.18
CA LYS A 54 0.77 3.68 -11.69
C LYS A 54 2.22 3.23 -11.78
N ASP A 55 2.69 3.09 -13.03
CA ASP A 55 4.06 2.71 -13.31
C ASP A 55 4.95 3.95 -13.24
N ASN A 56 6.22 3.73 -12.96
CA ASN A 56 7.22 4.79 -12.94
C ASN A 56 8.50 4.32 -13.62
N GLU A 57 9.11 5.19 -14.41
CA GLU A 57 10.39 4.96 -15.07
C GLU A 57 11.37 6.06 -14.64
N ASN A 58 12.64 5.69 -14.53
CA ASN A 58 13.71 6.67 -14.32
C ASN A 58 14.12 7.34 -15.67
N GLU A 59 15.00 8.31 -15.60
CA GLU A 59 15.50 9.04 -16.78
C GLU A 59 16.11 8.13 -17.86
N SER A 60 16.62 6.95 -17.49
CA SER A 60 17.14 5.96 -18.43
C SER A 60 16.07 5.01 -19.00
N GLY A 61 14.78 5.26 -18.75
CA GLY A 61 13.67 4.41 -19.20
C GLY A 61 13.61 3.04 -18.54
N ARG A 62 14.24 2.89 -17.36
CA ARG A 62 14.12 1.67 -16.56
C ARG A 62 12.98 1.81 -15.56
N ALA A 63 12.24 0.73 -15.34
CA ALA A 63 11.22 0.69 -14.32
C ALA A 63 11.82 1.04 -12.94
N SER A 64 11.17 1.96 -12.23
CA SER A 64 11.65 2.49 -10.95
C SER A 64 10.47 2.70 -10.00
N GLY A 65 10.36 1.88 -8.95
CA GLY A 65 9.23 1.92 -8.03
C GLY A 65 7.94 1.40 -8.66
N GLY A 66 6.92 2.25 -8.73
CA GLY A 66 5.57 1.90 -9.20
C GLY A 66 4.69 1.29 -8.11
N VAL A 67 3.39 1.54 -8.18
CA VAL A 67 2.40 1.06 -7.23
C VAL A 67 1.23 0.39 -7.93
N ALA A 68 0.57 -0.54 -7.26
CA ALA A 68 -0.62 -1.17 -7.78
C ALA A 68 -1.61 -1.58 -6.68
N LEU A 69 -2.88 -1.59 -7.02
CA LEU A 69 -3.95 -2.22 -6.25
C LEU A 69 -4.51 -3.40 -7.05
N LEU A 70 -4.52 -4.56 -6.43
CA LEU A 70 -5.19 -5.75 -6.92
C LEU A 70 -6.48 -5.93 -6.13
N VAL A 71 -7.61 -5.90 -6.81
CA VAL A 71 -8.92 -6.11 -6.20
C VAL A 71 -9.55 -7.37 -6.76
N SER A 72 -9.96 -8.28 -5.88
CA SER A 72 -10.68 -9.50 -6.28
C SER A 72 -11.96 -9.15 -7.05
N HIS A 73 -12.26 -9.88 -8.13
CA HIS A 73 -13.50 -9.70 -8.88
C HIS A 73 -14.77 -9.97 -8.04
N ASP A 74 -14.65 -10.72 -6.96
CA ASP A 74 -15.74 -10.97 -6.01
C ASP A 74 -16.05 -9.74 -5.12
N THR A 75 -15.27 -8.66 -5.28
CA THR A 75 -15.38 -7.42 -4.51
C THR A 75 -15.72 -6.26 -5.45
N PRO A 76 -16.94 -5.73 -5.42
CA PRO A 76 -17.31 -4.58 -6.24
C PRO A 76 -16.37 -3.40 -5.96
N SER A 77 -15.84 -2.79 -7.02
CA SER A 77 -14.90 -1.69 -6.88
C SER A 77 -14.96 -0.73 -8.07
N SER A 78 -14.55 0.51 -7.82
CA SER A 78 -14.37 1.54 -8.84
C SER A 78 -13.04 2.26 -8.63
N VAL A 79 -12.41 2.65 -9.74
CA VAL A 79 -11.14 3.39 -9.71
C VAL A 79 -11.41 4.84 -9.32
N ILE A 80 -10.56 5.40 -8.46
CA ILE A 80 -10.52 6.83 -8.15
C ILE A 80 -9.39 7.46 -8.97
N THR A 81 -9.72 8.45 -9.78
CA THR A 81 -8.71 9.23 -10.51
C THR A 81 -8.05 10.20 -9.53
N LEU A 82 -6.74 10.12 -9.41
CA LEU A 82 -5.92 11.01 -8.58
C LEU A 82 -5.13 11.97 -9.48
N HIS A 83 -5.16 13.27 -9.15
CA HIS A 83 -4.43 14.33 -9.85
C HIS A 83 -3.15 14.70 -9.07
N THR A 84 -2.30 13.71 -8.86
CA THR A 84 -1.06 13.86 -8.09
C THR A 84 0.16 13.34 -8.85
N ASN A 85 1.32 13.94 -8.61
CA ASN A 85 2.62 13.44 -9.10
C ASN A 85 3.15 12.29 -8.25
N LEU A 86 2.58 12.04 -7.07
CA LEU A 86 2.97 10.94 -6.21
C LEU A 86 2.76 9.59 -6.91
N GLN A 87 3.60 8.62 -6.58
CA GLN A 87 3.35 7.23 -6.98
C GLN A 87 2.21 6.68 -6.10
N ALA A 88 0.98 7.00 -6.49
CA ALA A 88 -0.23 6.66 -5.77
C ALA A 88 -1.35 6.21 -6.71
N VAL A 89 -2.16 5.24 -6.29
CA VAL A 89 -3.42 4.83 -6.90
C VAL A 89 -4.46 4.55 -5.84
N ALA A 90 -5.73 4.78 -6.15
CA ALA A 90 -6.83 4.55 -5.24
C ALA A 90 -8.01 3.84 -5.92
N VAL A 91 -8.70 3.02 -5.14
CA VAL A 91 -9.95 2.36 -5.54
C VAL A 91 -10.99 2.51 -4.43
N ARG A 92 -12.23 2.63 -4.82
CA ARG A 92 -13.35 2.53 -3.91
C ARG A 92 -13.86 1.09 -3.91
N VAL A 93 -13.90 0.46 -2.75
CA VAL A 93 -14.13 -0.98 -2.61
C VAL A 93 -15.31 -1.23 -1.68
N MET A 94 -16.23 -2.11 -2.09
CA MET A 94 -17.37 -2.54 -1.28
C MET A 94 -17.00 -3.83 -0.54
N PHE A 95 -16.57 -3.67 0.71
CA PHE A 95 -16.45 -4.81 1.63
C PHE A 95 -17.81 -5.07 2.32
N SER A 96 -17.92 -4.86 3.65
CA SER A 96 -19.22 -4.69 4.33
C SER A 96 -19.75 -3.27 4.19
N ASN A 97 -18.87 -2.30 4.06
CA ASN A 97 -19.14 -0.90 3.77
C ASN A 97 -18.23 -0.43 2.63
N LEU A 98 -18.62 0.68 2.02
CA LEU A 98 -17.85 1.31 0.96
C LEU A 98 -16.65 2.05 1.56
N VAL A 99 -15.43 1.67 1.15
CA VAL A 99 -14.16 2.23 1.66
C VAL A 99 -13.24 2.58 0.50
N THR A 100 -12.57 3.69 0.58
CA THR A 100 -11.49 4.03 -0.35
C THR A 100 -10.18 3.42 0.17
N VAL A 101 -9.52 2.64 -0.68
CA VAL A 101 -8.18 2.10 -0.42
C VAL A 101 -7.21 2.81 -1.36
N CYS A 102 -6.23 3.49 -0.79
CA CYS A 102 -5.15 4.16 -1.50
C CYS A 102 -3.82 3.49 -1.16
N THR A 103 -3.00 3.22 -2.18
CA THR A 103 -1.61 2.81 -1.96
C THR A 103 -0.68 3.86 -2.51
N LEU A 104 0.45 4.07 -1.80
CA LEU A 104 1.46 4.98 -2.25
C LEU A 104 2.88 4.50 -1.93
N TYR A 105 3.86 5.00 -2.67
CA TYR A 105 5.27 4.69 -2.51
C TYR A 105 6.10 5.97 -2.58
N PHE A 106 6.94 6.16 -1.56
CA PHE A 106 7.92 7.23 -1.54
C PHE A 106 9.33 6.66 -1.69
N PRO A 107 9.98 6.82 -2.86
CA PRO A 107 11.36 6.41 -3.00
C PRO A 107 12.25 7.07 -1.93
N PRO A 108 13.27 6.38 -1.40
CA PRO A 108 14.14 6.93 -0.34
C PRO A 108 14.83 8.25 -0.73
N SER A 109 15.19 8.38 -2.02
CA SER A 109 15.94 9.54 -2.57
C SER A 109 15.07 10.71 -3.00
N THR A 110 13.73 10.57 -2.98
CA THR A 110 12.82 11.60 -3.48
C THR A 110 12.33 12.48 -2.33
N SER A 111 12.40 13.80 -2.50
CA SER A 111 11.69 14.72 -1.59
C SER A 111 10.19 14.61 -1.81
N VAL A 112 9.41 14.67 -0.74
CA VAL A 112 7.95 14.68 -0.82
C VAL A 112 7.46 16.10 -0.54
N ASP A 113 6.70 16.65 -1.47
CA ASP A 113 6.05 17.95 -1.27
C ASP A 113 4.80 17.73 -0.41
N GLU A 114 4.70 18.49 0.67
CA GLU A 114 3.56 18.48 1.58
C GLU A 114 2.25 18.82 0.85
N ARG A 115 2.31 19.71 -0.15
CA ARG A 115 1.13 20.08 -0.96
C ARG A 115 0.58 18.89 -1.75
N ASP A 116 1.47 18.02 -2.26
CA ASP A 116 1.03 16.81 -2.97
C ASP A 116 0.35 15.82 -2.01
N LEU A 117 0.85 15.74 -0.77
CA LEU A 117 0.21 14.92 0.27
C LEU A 117 -1.17 15.47 0.68
N ASN A 118 -1.26 16.77 0.89
CA ASN A 118 -2.52 17.43 1.26
C ASN A 118 -3.56 17.25 0.15
N ARG A 119 -3.17 17.48 -1.11
CA ARG A 119 -4.03 17.24 -2.28
C ARG A 119 -4.50 15.79 -2.36
N LEU A 120 -3.60 14.82 -2.09
CA LEU A 120 -3.98 13.41 -2.09
C LEU A 120 -5.12 13.14 -1.11
N VAL A 121 -5.03 13.66 0.12
CA VAL A 121 -6.08 13.47 1.13
C VAL A 121 -7.40 14.12 0.71
N ASP A 122 -7.34 15.31 0.12
CA ASP A 122 -8.54 16.04 -0.36
C ASP A 122 -9.26 15.29 -1.48
N GLU A 123 -8.52 14.53 -2.30
CA GLU A 123 -9.09 13.74 -3.40
C GLU A 123 -9.64 12.37 -2.96
N LEU A 124 -9.35 11.92 -1.73
CA LEU A 124 -9.79 10.61 -1.24
C LEU A 124 -11.19 10.68 -0.62
N PRO A 125 -12.23 10.06 -1.23
CA PRO A 125 -13.55 9.99 -0.61
C PRO A 125 -13.50 9.19 0.70
N THR A 126 -14.06 9.76 1.75
CA THR A 126 -14.17 9.11 3.07
C THR A 126 -15.26 8.03 3.12
N PRO A 127 -15.13 7.00 3.94
CA PRO A 127 -13.95 6.63 4.72
C PRO A 127 -12.83 6.10 3.82
N PHE A 128 -11.57 6.36 4.20
CA PHE A 128 -10.43 5.89 3.44
C PHE A 128 -9.33 5.25 4.29
N ILE A 129 -8.49 4.45 3.65
CA ILE A 129 -7.27 3.87 4.19
C ILE A 129 -6.13 4.20 3.24
N ILE A 130 -5.05 4.77 3.75
CA ILE A 130 -3.81 4.96 3.02
C ILE A 130 -2.82 3.89 3.49
N LEU A 131 -2.28 3.14 2.55
CA LEU A 131 -1.30 2.08 2.76
C LEU A 131 -0.06 2.36 1.91
N GLY A 132 1.12 2.08 2.40
CA GLY A 132 2.27 2.27 1.54
C GLY A 132 3.62 2.12 2.21
N ASP A 133 4.65 2.11 1.39
CA ASP A 133 6.03 2.23 1.81
C ASP A 133 6.45 3.70 1.70
N PHE A 134 6.55 4.33 2.85
CA PHE A 134 6.86 5.76 2.97
C PHE A 134 8.35 6.01 3.15
N ASN A 135 9.16 4.97 3.40
CA ASN A 135 10.57 5.11 3.75
C ASN A 135 10.81 6.12 4.89
N GLY A 136 9.84 6.24 5.78
CA GLY A 136 9.86 7.10 6.95
C GLY A 136 10.07 6.29 8.21
N HIS A 137 11.02 6.69 9.07
CA HIS A 137 11.30 6.04 10.34
C HIS A 137 10.78 6.90 11.50
N SER A 138 10.01 6.29 12.40
CA SER A 138 9.58 6.90 13.66
C SER A 138 9.21 5.83 14.69
N PRO A 139 9.42 6.09 15.99
CA PRO A 139 8.96 5.24 17.08
C PRO A 139 7.44 5.03 17.09
N LEU A 140 6.66 5.95 16.50
CA LEU A 140 5.21 5.83 16.42
C LEU A 140 4.74 4.59 15.65
N TRP A 141 5.55 4.08 14.75
CA TRP A 141 5.28 2.84 13.99
C TRP A 141 6.39 1.80 14.08
N GLY A 142 7.15 1.81 15.20
CA GLY A 142 8.05 0.74 15.59
C GLY A 142 9.52 0.92 15.19
N SER A 143 9.92 2.03 14.54
CA SER A 143 11.32 2.27 14.22
C SER A 143 12.10 2.77 15.44
N LYS A 144 13.39 2.44 15.53
CA LYS A 144 14.24 2.88 16.66
C LYS A 144 14.49 4.38 16.69
N ASN A 145 14.57 5.02 15.52
CA ASN A 145 14.91 6.43 15.36
C ASN A 145 13.95 7.11 14.40
N THR A 146 13.81 8.43 14.52
CA THR A 146 13.05 9.26 13.56
C THR A 146 14.01 9.84 12.52
N ASN A 147 13.73 9.63 11.24
CA ASN A 147 14.42 10.31 10.14
C ASN A 147 13.60 11.55 9.68
N LEU A 148 14.16 12.32 8.75
CA LEU A 148 13.47 13.52 8.22
C LEU A 148 12.09 13.18 7.63
N ARG A 149 12.01 12.09 6.86
CA ARG A 149 10.78 11.59 6.27
C ARG A 149 9.76 11.16 7.33
N GLY A 150 10.23 10.51 8.40
CA GLY A 150 9.38 10.15 9.52
C GLY A 150 8.71 11.36 10.15
N ARG A 151 9.45 12.46 10.38
CA ARG A 151 8.87 13.72 10.91
C ARG A 151 7.79 14.29 9.98
N GLN A 152 8.04 14.30 8.67
CA GLN A 152 7.03 14.74 7.69
C GLN A 152 5.75 13.91 7.76
N ILE A 153 5.89 12.58 7.91
CA ILE A 153 4.74 11.68 8.03
C ILE A 153 4.02 11.86 9.38
N GLU A 154 4.74 12.07 10.48
CA GLU A 154 4.14 12.40 11.78
C GLU A 154 3.29 13.68 11.69
N GLU A 155 3.85 14.73 11.09
CA GLU A 155 3.15 15.98 10.87
C GLU A 155 1.91 15.81 9.97
N PHE A 156 2.05 15.08 8.88
CA PHE A 156 0.95 14.76 7.99
C PHE A 156 -0.18 14.00 8.70
N VAL A 157 0.15 12.98 9.51
CA VAL A 157 -0.82 12.22 10.32
C VAL A 157 -1.57 13.15 11.27
N ASN A 158 -0.85 14.04 11.95
CA ASN A 158 -1.44 14.98 12.91
C ASN A 158 -2.33 16.02 12.22
N THR A 159 -1.84 16.65 11.14
CA THR A 159 -2.56 17.70 10.40
C THR A 159 -3.90 17.18 9.86
N HIS A 160 -3.93 15.96 9.35
CA HIS A 160 -5.15 15.37 8.78
C HIS A 160 -5.96 14.53 9.78
N SER A 161 -5.52 14.48 11.05
CA SER A 161 -6.15 13.66 12.10
C SER A 161 -6.33 12.21 11.67
N LEU A 162 -5.26 11.62 11.08
CA LEU A 162 -5.27 10.24 10.64
C LEU A 162 -5.08 9.28 11.82
N CYS A 163 -5.85 8.21 11.86
CA CYS A 163 -5.63 7.12 12.80
C CYS A 163 -4.52 6.20 12.27
N LEU A 164 -3.42 6.08 12.98
CA LEU A 164 -2.34 5.17 12.63
C LEU A 164 -2.76 3.72 12.93
N LEU A 165 -2.60 2.83 11.94
CA LEU A 165 -2.94 1.41 12.07
C LEU A 165 -1.78 0.53 12.52
N ASN A 166 -0.56 1.05 12.48
CA ASN A 166 0.62 0.33 12.93
C ASN A 166 0.57 0.09 14.43
N ASN A 167 0.92 -1.13 14.85
CA ASN A 167 0.91 -1.56 16.25
C ASN A 167 2.32 -1.59 16.90
N GLY A 168 3.34 -1.07 16.21
CA GLY A 168 4.73 -1.07 16.65
C GLY A 168 5.51 -2.34 16.30
N GLU A 169 4.89 -3.33 15.67
CA GLU A 169 5.61 -4.50 15.17
C GLU A 169 6.45 -4.14 13.94
N ASP A 170 7.56 -4.88 13.76
CA ASP A 170 8.44 -4.70 12.60
C ASP A 170 7.68 -4.97 11.30
N THR A 171 7.62 -3.95 10.43
CA THR A 171 7.00 -4.04 9.10
C THR A 171 7.97 -4.48 8.01
N TYR A 172 9.27 -4.51 8.32
CA TYR A 172 10.34 -4.89 7.40
C TYR A 172 11.14 -6.06 7.94
N PHE A 173 11.30 -7.11 7.15
CA PHE A 173 12.14 -8.28 7.45
C PHE A 173 13.29 -8.42 6.46
N HIS A 174 14.53 -8.28 6.91
CA HIS A 174 15.72 -8.53 6.11
C HIS A 174 16.26 -9.94 6.40
N GLN A 175 16.08 -10.85 5.47
CA GLN A 175 16.65 -12.19 5.57
C GLN A 175 18.15 -12.15 5.28
N ARG A 176 18.99 -12.02 6.32
CA ARG A 176 20.43 -12.32 6.28
C ARG A 176 20.57 -13.76 6.75
N SER A 177 20.58 -14.71 5.87
CA SER A 177 21.29 -15.98 5.90
C SER A 177 20.51 -17.08 5.13
N ARG A 178 21.28 -17.82 4.36
CA ARG A 178 20.85 -19.07 3.70
C ARG A 178 20.73 -20.15 4.78
N THR A 179 19.55 -20.38 5.28
CA THR A 179 19.22 -21.64 5.92
C THR A 179 17.80 -21.98 5.47
N PHE A 180 17.72 -23.05 4.70
CA PHE A 180 16.46 -23.64 4.24
C PHE A 180 15.69 -24.14 5.47
N LEU A 181 14.64 -23.44 5.85
CA LEU A 181 13.59 -24.00 6.67
C LEU A 181 12.27 -23.78 5.96
N ASN A 182 11.69 -24.91 5.56
CA ASN A 182 10.35 -25.04 5.01
C ASN A 182 9.29 -24.61 6.03
N GLN A 183 9.13 -23.31 6.20
CA GLN A 183 7.90 -22.73 6.73
C GLN A 183 7.64 -21.48 5.92
N VAL A 184 6.55 -21.54 5.15
CA VAL A 184 5.96 -20.40 4.47
C VAL A 184 5.43 -19.46 5.56
N ARG A 185 6.32 -18.68 6.15
CA ARG A 185 5.92 -17.44 6.82
C ARG A 185 5.86 -16.39 5.71
N PHE A 186 4.67 -15.88 5.46
CA PHE A 186 4.49 -14.73 4.61
C PHE A 186 5.49 -13.66 5.03
N ALA A 187 6.25 -13.12 4.06
CA ALA A 187 6.98 -11.89 4.33
C ALA A 187 5.98 -10.90 4.93
N PRO A 188 6.36 -10.15 5.98
CA PRO A 188 5.39 -9.38 6.73
C PRO A 188 4.71 -8.33 5.85
N GLY A 189 3.63 -8.72 5.24
CA GLY A 189 2.59 -7.84 4.74
C GLY A 189 1.62 -7.63 5.90
N ILE A 190 1.31 -6.40 6.21
CA ILE A 190 0.32 -6.11 7.25
C ILE A 190 -1.03 -6.57 6.73
N ILE A 191 -1.60 -7.62 7.33
CA ILE A 191 -2.94 -8.10 7.02
C ILE A 191 -3.91 -7.43 7.99
N TRP A 192 -4.79 -6.59 7.47
CA TRP A 192 -5.84 -5.95 8.26
C TRP A 192 -7.18 -6.64 8.03
N SER A 193 -7.75 -7.16 9.12
CA SER A 193 -9.15 -7.56 9.16
C SER A 193 -9.97 -6.37 9.66
N LEU A 194 -10.68 -5.72 8.74
CA LEU A 194 -11.45 -4.52 9.05
C LEU A 194 -12.86 -4.90 9.52
N SER A 195 -13.16 -4.69 10.81
CA SER A 195 -14.52 -4.68 11.31
C SER A 195 -14.92 -3.23 11.67
N PHE A 196 -15.82 -2.66 10.87
CA PHE A 196 -16.30 -1.29 11.07
C PHE A 196 -17.41 -1.27 12.10
N ARG A 197 -17.17 -0.69 13.28
CA ARG A 197 -18.19 -0.40 14.32
C ARG A 197 -18.26 1.08 14.72
N SER A 198 -17.73 2.00 13.92
CA SER A 198 -17.70 3.41 14.28
C SER A 198 -18.76 4.24 13.56
N ARG A 199 -19.41 5.17 14.30
CA ARG A 199 -20.34 6.18 13.76
C ARG A 199 -19.62 7.42 13.16
N VAL A 200 -18.28 7.48 13.24
CA VAL A 200 -17.45 8.57 12.71
C VAL A 200 -16.88 8.11 11.39
N THR A 201 -16.79 9.01 10.41
CA THR A 201 -16.14 8.74 9.12
C THR A 201 -14.61 8.64 9.31
N PRO A 202 -14.06 7.45 9.45
CA PRO A 202 -12.67 7.32 9.84
C PRO A 202 -11.72 7.49 8.65
N LYS A 203 -10.55 8.06 8.96
CA LYS A 203 -9.41 8.20 8.07
C LYS A 203 -8.26 7.42 8.68
N TRP A 204 -7.74 6.41 7.99
CA TRP A 204 -6.66 5.57 8.51
C TRP A 204 -5.45 5.59 7.61
N MET A 205 -4.29 5.35 8.22
CA MET A 205 -3.03 5.22 7.54
C MET A 205 -2.21 4.07 8.13
N SER A 206 -1.54 3.30 7.28
CA SER A 206 -0.52 2.33 7.67
C SER A 206 0.78 2.62 6.93
N VAL A 207 1.86 2.71 7.69
CA VAL A 207 3.22 2.95 7.22
C VAL A 207 4.00 1.64 7.20
N ILE A 208 4.67 1.33 6.08
CA ILE A 208 5.56 0.18 5.91
C ILE A 208 7.00 0.67 5.83
#